data_7c867a534d8cdd3f9dd77f572d638a30
#
_entry.id   7c867a534d8cdd3f9dd77f572d638a30
#
_cell.length_a   1.000
_cell.length_b   1.000
_cell.length_c   1.000
_cell.angle_alpha   90.00
_cell.angle_beta   90.00
_cell.angle_gamma   90.00
#
_symmetry.space_group_name_H-M   'P 1'
#
loop_
_entity.id
_entity.type
_entity.pdbx_description
1 polymer ?
#
loop_
_entity_poly.entity_id
_entity_poly.type
_entity_poly.pdbx_seq_one_letter_code
_entity_poly.pdbx_strand_id
1 'polypeptide(L)'
;ASDVYKRQGRDMLANVDALGRPTPTARFMGGRDHELLTKGCVGSASLSDIAAVISKGIFIMPGRVPGVGPFPQARGGWRGAPPVGMAEKLASATLYLALMTQTCLALAGMGQRIILEGPLARNEPFARCLSALTGVAVHVSADATGTATGAALLLLKADHDPRLGPAVQPVDLPGLSAYAQNWRAYAQQAR
;
A
#
# COMPACT_ATOMS: atom_id res chain seq x y z
N ALA A 1 14.64 18.31 4.06
CA ALA A 1 14.78 17.88 5.47
C ALA A 1 13.66 18.45 6.36
N SER A 2 13.31 19.73 6.26
CA SER A 2 12.29 20.36 7.14
C SER A 2 10.88 19.75 7.04
N ASP A 3 10.47 19.27 5.88
CA ASP A 3 9.11 18.72 5.67
C ASP A 3 8.93 17.32 6.27
N VAL A 4 9.99 16.51 6.33
CA VAL A 4 9.93 15.18 6.94
C VAL A 4 9.74 15.29 8.45
N TYR A 5 10.40 16.24 9.09
CA TYR A 5 10.22 16.49 10.54
C TYR A 5 8.79 16.93 10.88
N LYS A 6 8.16 17.74 10.02
CA LYS A 6 6.75 18.15 10.22
C LYS A 6 5.74 17.00 10.09
N ARG A 7 6.14 15.86 9.51
CA ARG A 7 5.28 14.70 9.26
C ARG A 7 5.56 13.50 10.18
N GLN A 8 6.45 13.66 11.18
CA GLN A 8 6.76 12.59 12.16
C GLN A 8 5.53 12.04 12.88
N GLY A 9 4.52 12.90 13.15
CA GLY A 9 3.24 12.46 13.72
C GLY A 9 2.41 11.55 12.80
N ARG A 10 2.92 11.20 11.59
CA ARG A 10 2.32 10.28 10.63
C ARG A 10 3.21 9.09 10.33
N ASP A 11 4.04 8.70 11.27
CA ASP A 11 4.98 7.55 11.19
C ASP A 11 5.93 7.63 9.99
N MET A 12 6.46 8.84 9.74
CA MET A 12 7.49 9.07 8.76
C MET A 12 8.87 9.13 9.41
N LEU A 13 9.86 8.58 8.73
CA LEU A 13 11.26 8.60 9.11
C LEU A 13 12.11 9.21 7.99
N ALA A 14 13.18 9.89 8.37
CA ALA A 14 14.26 10.24 7.46
C ALA A 14 15.36 9.17 7.62
N ASN A 15 15.40 8.23 6.72
CA ASN A 15 16.47 7.25 6.61
C ASN A 15 17.58 7.77 5.70
N VAL A 16 18.64 7.03 5.56
CA VAL A 16 19.69 7.25 4.58
C VAL A 16 19.82 6.03 3.67
N ASP A 17 20.09 6.27 2.41
CA ASP A 17 20.43 5.17 1.49
C ASP A 17 21.89 4.75 1.65
N ALA A 18 22.30 3.76 0.87
CA ALA A 18 23.65 3.23 0.85
C ALA A 18 24.77 4.26 0.57
N LEU A 19 24.43 5.39 -0.02
CA LEU A 19 25.35 6.48 -0.35
C LEU A 19 25.25 7.64 0.63
N GLY A 20 24.53 7.47 1.76
CA GLY A 20 24.36 8.51 2.77
C GLY A 20 23.33 9.59 2.39
N ARG A 21 22.54 9.41 1.33
CA ARG A 21 21.57 10.39 0.90
C ARG A 21 20.27 10.27 1.70
N PRO A 22 19.66 11.39 2.13
CA PRO A 22 18.38 11.34 2.84
C PRO A 22 17.29 10.65 2.03
N THR A 23 16.67 9.63 2.62
CA THR A 23 15.61 8.84 1.99
C THR A 23 14.36 8.89 2.86
N PRO A 24 13.32 9.64 2.45
CA PRO A 24 12.07 9.68 3.18
C PRO A 24 11.43 8.29 3.19
N THR A 25 10.97 7.87 4.37
CA THR A 25 10.30 6.58 4.56
C THR A 25 9.00 6.80 5.30
N ALA A 26 7.92 6.27 4.77
CA ALA A 26 6.63 6.18 5.43
C ALA A 26 6.23 4.71 5.53
N ARG A 27 5.65 4.32 6.65
CA ARG A 27 5.32 2.92 6.90
C ARG A 27 3.91 2.75 7.44
N PHE A 28 3.38 1.56 7.31
CA PHE A 28 2.25 1.01 8.05
C PHE A 28 2.44 -0.50 8.15
N MET A 29 1.67 -1.14 9.00
CA MET A 29 1.81 -2.58 9.26
C MET A 29 1.04 -3.42 8.23
N GLY A 30 1.31 -3.22 6.92
CA GLY A 30 0.52 -3.79 5.82
C GLY A 30 0.39 -5.31 5.87
N GLY A 31 1.44 -6.04 6.20
CA GLY A 31 1.37 -7.50 6.38
C GLY A 31 0.47 -7.91 7.54
N ARG A 32 0.56 -7.21 8.68
CA ARG A 32 -0.29 -7.45 9.86
C ARG A 32 -1.74 -7.07 9.60
N ASP A 33 -1.96 -5.93 8.95
CA ASP A 33 -3.31 -5.51 8.55
C ASP A 33 -3.94 -6.53 7.61
N HIS A 34 -3.18 -7.02 6.62
CA HIS A 34 -3.66 -8.07 5.72
C HIS A 34 -4.06 -9.32 6.49
N GLU A 35 -3.21 -9.82 7.37
CA GLU A 35 -3.47 -11.01 8.21
C GLU A 35 -4.76 -10.85 9.03
N LEU A 36 -4.92 -9.70 9.71
CA LEU A 36 -6.09 -9.43 10.54
C LEU A 36 -7.38 -9.32 9.72
N LEU A 37 -7.31 -8.70 8.54
CA LEU A 37 -8.47 -8.46 7.68
C LEU A 37 -8.91 -9.71 6.92
N THR A 38 -7.97 -10.58 6.58
CA THR A 38 -8.20 -11.78 5.76
C THR A 38 -8.14 -13.07 6.56
N LYS A 39 -8.16 -12.99 7.90
CA LYS A 39 -8.10 -14.18 8.75
C LYS A 39 -9.14 -15.22 8.33
N GLY A 40 -8.67 -16.43 8.03
CA GLY A 40 -9.51 -17.54 7.56
C GLY A 40 -9.88 -17.47 6.07
N CYS A 41 -9.38 -16.49 5.32
CA CYS A 41 -9.55 -16.41 3.87
C CYS A 41 -8.34 -16.99 3.14
N VAL A 42 -8.57 -17.60 1.98
CA VAL A 42 -7.53 -18.16 1.10
C VAL A 42 -7.67 -17.54 -0.29
N GLY A 43 -6.55 -17.25 -0.94
CA GLY A 43 -6.52 -16.70 -2.30
C GLY A 43 -6.46 -15.19 -2.35
N SER A 44 -6.83 -14.63 -3.49
CA SER A 44 -6.89 -13.19 -3.76
C SER A 44 -8.28 -12.80 -4.27
N ALA A 45 -8.61 -11.52 -4.15
CA ALA A 45 -9.86 -10.99 -4.70
C ALA A 45 -9.85 -11.03 -6.23
N SER A 46 -11.00 -11.26 -6.83
CA SER A 46 -11.20 -10.99 -8.26
C SER A 46 -11.49 -9.51 -8.50
N LEU A 47 -11.33 -9.04 -9.74
CA LEU A 47 -11.68 -7.66 -10.09
C LEU A 47 -13.18 -7.41 -9.97
N SER A 48 -14.02 -8.42 -10.19
CA SER A 48 -15.47 -8.32 -9.97
C SER A 48 -15.83 -8.15 -8.50
N ASP A 49 -15.13 -8.83 -7.59
CA ASP A 49 -15.32 -8.65 -6.14
C ASP A 49 -14.93 -7.23 -5.70
N ILE A 50 -13.83 -6.72 -6.25
CA ILE A 50 -13.38 -5.34 -5.99
C ILE A 50 -14.40 -4.34 -6.50
N ALA A 51 -14.94 -4.52 -7.71
CA ALA A 51 -15.99 -3.68 -8.25
C ALA A 51 -17.27 -3.72 -7.38
N ALA A 52 -17.64 -4.88 -6.88
CA ALA A 52 -18.79 -5.03 -5.97
C ALA A 52 -18.57 -4.28 -4.65
N VAL A 53 -17.39 -4.35 -4.06
CA VAL A 53 -17.03 -3.60 -2.83
C VAL A 53 -17.07 -2.09 -3.06
N ILE A 54 -16.56 -1.62 -4.20
CA ILE A 54 -16.64 -0.21 -4.60
C ILE A 54 -18.09 0.24 -4.71
N SER A 55 -18.92 -0.51 -5.45
CA SER A 55 -20.34 -0.20 -5.66
C SER A 55 -21.15 -0.20 -4.36
N LYS A 56 -20.86 -1.13 -3.44
CA LYS A 56 -21.50 -1.21 -2.11
C LYS A 56 -21.02 -0.15 -1.13
N GLY A 57 -19.93 0.56 -1.42
CA GLY A 57 -19.36 1.53 -0.50
C GLY A 57 -18.86 0.92 0.82
N ILE A 58 -18.21 -0.25 0.75
CA ILE A 58 -17.62 -0.92 1.91
C ILE A 58 -16.21 -0.39 2.13
N PHE A 59 -15.96 0.32 3.22
CA PHE A 59 -14.66 0.90 3.53
C PHE A 59 -14.06 0.31 4.80
N ILE A 60 -12.78 -0.06 4.73
CA ILE A 60 -11.96 -0.32 5.91
C ILE A 60 -11.29 0.98 6.32
N MET A 61 -11.43 1.35 7.61
CA MET A 61 -10.80 2.55 8.14
C MET A 61 -9.41 2.25 8.70
N PRO A 62 -8.45 3.20 8.62
CA PRO A 62 -7.10 3.04 9.17
C PRO A 62 -7.13 2.89 10.70
N GLY A 63 -6.01 2.41 11.28
CA GLY A 63 -5.88 2.21 12.72
C GLY A 63 -6.16 0.77 13.17
N ARG A 64 -5.95 -0.20 12.28
CA ARG A 64 -6.02 -1.64 12.62
C ARG A 64 -4.91 -2.05 13.58
N VAL A 65 -3.74 -1.48 13.40
CA VAL A 65 -2.64 -1.52 14.37
C VAL A 65 -2.54 -0.13 15.01
N PRO A 66 -2.90 0.03 16.29
CA PRO A 66 -2.94 1.32 16.95
C PRO A 66 -1.58 2.02 16.98
N GLY A 67 -1.57 3.32 16.79
CA GLY A 67 -0.37 4.16 16.91
C GLY A 67 0.62 4.06 15.76
N VAL A 68 0.33 3.26 14.73
CA VAL A 68 1.26 3.01 13.62
C VAL A 68 0.65 3.51 12.29
N GLY A 69 1.53 4.06 11.44
CA GLY A 69 1.18 4.46 10.09
C GLY A 69 0.71 5.90 9.95
N PRO A 70 0.23 6.27 8.76
CA PRO A 70 -0.12 7.65 8.43
C PRO A 70 -1.32 8.23 9.18
N PHE A 71 -2.04 7.38 9.93
CA PHE A 71 -3.21 7.74 10.73
C PHE A 71 -3.11 7.19 12.16
N PRO A 72 -2.13 7.60 12.97
CA PRO A 72 -1.83 6.96 14.26
C PRO A 72 -2.93 7.14 15.31
N GLN A 73 -3.81 8.13 15.15
CA GLN A 73 -4.94 8.38 16.05
C GLN A 73 -6.23 7.65 15.61
N ALA A 74 -6.25 7.06 14.41
CA ALA A 74 -7.41 6.35 13.92
C ALA A 74 -7.63 5.05 14.72
N ARG A 75 -8.91 4.70 14.91
CA ARG A 75 -9.32 3.56 15.74
C ARG A 75 -9.75 2.33 14.94
N GLY A 76 -9.51 2.32 13.66
CA GLY A 76 -9.95 1.25 12.77
C GLY A 76 -11.47 1.23 12.58
N GLY A 77 -11.97 0.10 12.13
CA GLY A 77 -13.40 -0.11 11.92
C GLY A 77 -13.80 -0.21 10.45
N TRP A 78 -15.09 -0.17 10.23
CA TRP A 78 -15.75 -0.22 8.94
C TRP A 78 -16.61 1.02 8.75
N ARG A 79 -16.74 1.45 7.52
CA ARG A 79 -17.76 2.40 7.12
C ARG A 79 -18.55 1.81 5.93
N GLY A 80 -19.86 1.98 5.95
CA GLY A 80 -20.76 1.16 5.16
C GLY A 80 -21.03 -0.18 5.86
N ALA A 81 -21.69 -1.10 5.17
CA ALA A 81 -21.92 -2.45 5.68
C ALA A 81 -20.58 -3.21 5.80
N PRO A 82 -20.36 -4.00 6.86
CA PRO A 82 -19.19 -4.86 6.91
C PRO A 82 -19.25 -5.91 5.81
N PRO A 83 -18.08 -6.39 5.30
CA PRO A 83 -18.06 -7.39 4.23
C PRO A 83 -18.69 -8.70 4.67
N VAL A 84 -19.45 -9.30 3.77
CA VAL A 84 -20.08 -10.60 3.95
C VAL A 84 -19.32 -11.64 3.13
N GLY A 85 -18.80 -12.66 3.80
CA GLY A 85 -18.07 -13.74 3.13
C GLY A 85 -16.61 -13.40 2.76
N MET A 86 -15.96 -14.38 2.16
CA MET A 86 -14.52 -14.35 1.87
C MET A 86 -14.18 -13.38 0.74
N ALA A 87 -14.96 -13.36 -0.32
CA ALA A 87 -14.70 -12.53 -1.51
C ALA A 87 -14.69 -11.02 -1.15
N GLU A 88 -15.70 -10.54 -0.43
CA GLU A 88 -15.76 -9.14 -0.03
C GLU A 88 -14.67 -8.78 0.99
N LYS A 89 -14.30 -9.69 1.90
CA LYS A 89 -13.18 -9.48 2.83
C LYS A 89 -11.85 -9.29 2.09
N LEU A 90 -11.55 -10.18 1.16
CA LEU A 90 -10.33 -10.11 0.34
C LEU A 90 -10.31 -8.84 -0.52
N ALA A 91 -11.43 -8.50 -1.15
CA ALA A 91 -11.54 -7.31 -1.99
C ALA A 91 -11.41 -6.01 -1.18
N SER A 92 -12.08 -5.92 -0.03
CA SER A 92 -11.98 -4.77 0.87
C SER A 92 -10.56 -4.61 1.41
N ALA A 93 -9.90 -5.71 1.79
CA ALA A 93 -8.51 -5.69 2.26
C ALA A 93 -7.56 -5.22 1.15
N THR A 94 -7.75 -5.70 -0.09
CA THR A 94 -6.97 -5.29 -1.25
C THR A 94 -7.06 -3.79 -1.50
N LEU A 95 -8.26 -3.22 -1.52
CA LEU A 95 -8.49 -1.78 -1.68
C LEU A 95 -7.87 -0.98 -0.53
N TYR A 96 -8.09 -1.40 0.71
CA TYR A 96 -7.53 -0.75 1.89
C TYR A 96 -6.00 -0.70 1.84
N LEU A 97 -5.34 -1.81 1.55
CA LEU A 97 -3.89 -1.88 1.46
C LEU A 97 -3.35 -1.00 0.33
N ALA A 98 -4.02 -0.95 -0.82
CA ALA A 98 -3.64 -0.08 -1.93
C ALA A 98 -3.76 1.41 -1.55
N LEU A 99 -4.83 1.81 -0.85
CA LEU A 99 -5.04 3.18 -0.38
C LEU A 99 -4.04 3.59 0.72
N MET A 100 -3.74 2.69 1.66
CA MET A 100 -2.72 2.93 2.67
C MET A 100 -1.33 3.08 2.04
N THR A 101 -0.98 2.20 1.09
CA THR A 101 0.29 2.28 0.35
C THR A 101 0.38 3.58 -0.44
N GLN A 102 -0.67 3.96 -1.19
CA GLN A 102 -0.73 5.25 -1.90
C GLN A 102 -0.51 6.42 -0.93
N THR A 103 -1.11 6.37 0.26
CA THR A 103 -0.95 7.42 1.27
C THR A 103 0.49 7.50 1.77
N CYS A 104 1.13 6.37 2.05
CA CYS A 104 2.53 6.33 2.44
C CYS A 104 3.46 6.85 1.34
N LEU A 105 3.24 6.44 0.10
CA LEU A 105 4.01 6.93 -1.06
C LEU A 105 3.85 8.45 -1.25
N ALA A 106 2.64 8.98 -1.13
CA ALA A 106 2.39 10.42 -1.21
C ALA A 106 3.09 11.19 -0.08
N LEU A 107 3.23 10.61 1.11
CA LEU A 107 3.96 11.21 2.23
C LEU A 107 5.47 11.17 2.01
N ALA A 108 6.00 10.06 1.52
CA ALA A 108 7.43 9.89 1.27
C ALA A 108 7.95 10.67 0.04
N GLY A 109 7.04 11.12 -0.80
CA GLY A 109 7.38 11.73 -2.10
C GLY A 109 7.35 10.66 -3.19
N MET A 110 6.25 10.64 -3.95
CA MET A 110 6.05 9.65 -5.01
C MET A 110 7.11 9.79 -6.09
N GLY A 111 7.81 8.69 -6.38
CA GLY A 111 8.79 8.62 -7.45
C GLY A 111 8.15 8.44 -8.83
N GLN A 112 8.98 8.33 -9.87
CA GLN A 112 8.53 8.11 -11.24
C GLN A 112 8.09 6.66 -11.52
N ARG A 113 8.47 5.71 -10.67
CA ARG A 113 8.08 4.30 -10.71
C ARG A 113 7.94 3.75 -9.30
N ILE A 114 7.13 2.73 -9.15
CA ILE A 114 6.92 1.99 -7.90
C ILE A 114 7.44 0.56 -8.12
N ILE A 115 8.30 0.10 -7.23
CA ILE A 115 8.80 -1.28 -7.24
C ILE A 115 8.18 -2.00 -6.05
N LEU A 116 7.45 -3.07 -6.32
CA LEU A 116 6.84 -3.91 -5.30
C LEU A 116 7.73 -5.10 -5.00
N GLU A 117 7.97 -5.31 -3.72
CA GLU A 117 8.68 -6.47 -3.18
C GLU A 117 7.89 -7.11 -2.03
N GLY A 118 8.26 -8.34 -1.69
CA GLY A 118 7.68 -9.07 -0.58
C GLY A 118 6.32 -9.72 -0.88
N PRO A 119 5.58 -10.17 0.15
CA PRO A 119 4.38 -10.97 -0.04
C PRO A 119 3.25 -10.27 -0.81
N LEU A 120 3.08 -8.96 -0.63
CA LEU A 120 2.05 -8.18 -1.33
C LEU A 120 2.33 -8.02 -2.83
N ALA A 121 3.58 -8.18 -3.26
CA ALA A 121 3.94 -8.16 -4.68
C ALA A 121 3.30 -9.31 -5.47
N ARG A 122 2.94 -10.41 -4.79
CA ARG A 122 2.24 -11.56 -5.39
C ARG A 122 0.73 -11.36 -5.52
N ASN A 123 0.19 -10.31 -4.93
CA ASN A 123 -1.24 -9.97 -5.02
C ASN A 123 -1.44 -9.07 -6.26
N GLU A 124 -1.68 -9.69 -7.41
CA GLU A 124 -1.88 -8.98 -8.68
C GLU A 124 -3.00 -7.91 -8.60
N PRO A 125 -4.20 -8.19 -8.06
CA PRO A 125 -5.22 -7.17 -7.89
C PRO A 125 -4.77 -5.96 -7.07
N PHE A 126 -3.96 -6.16 -6.03
CA PHE A 126 -3.37 -5.08 -5.25
C PHE A 126 -2.44 -4.21 -6.11
N ALA A 127 -1.53 -4.82 -6.85
CA ALA A 127 -0.59 -4.11 -7.71
C ALA A 127 -1.31 -3.30 -8.79
N ARG A 128 -2.35 -3.87 -9.41
CA ARG A 128 -3.19 -3.22 -10.42
C ARG A 128 -3.99 -2.05 -9.85
N CYS A 129 -4.60 -2.22 -8.66
CA CYS A 129 -5.28 -1.12 -7.97
C CYS A 129 -4.31 -0.01 -7.59
N LEU A 130 -3.11 -0.33 -7.08
CA LEU A 130 -2.10 0.65 -6.73
C LEU A 130 -1.66 1.47 -7.96
N SER A 131 -1.42 0.81 -9.10
CA SER A 131 -1.10 1.50 -10.36
C SER A 131 -2.21 2.47 -10.77
N ALA A 132 -3.47 2.04 -10.75
CA ALA A 132 -4.61 2.88 -11.08
C ALA A 132 -4.79 4.07 -10.11
N LEU A 133 -4.60 3.84 -8.81
CA LEU A 133 -4.75 4.87 -7.78
C LEU A 133 -3.63 5.91 -7.80
N THR A 134 -2.41 5.53 -8.17
CA THR A 134 -1.25 6.41 -8.16
C THR A 134 -1.00 7.09 -9.51
N GLY A 135 -1.44 6.47 -10.61
CA GLY A 135 -1.10 6.89 -11.97
C GLY A 135 0.39 6.68 -12.31
N VAL A 136 1.12 5.95 -11.46
CA VAL A 136 2.55 5.67 -11.61
C VAL A 136 2.77 4.22 -12.02
N ALA A 137 3.72 3.97 -12.91
CA ALA A 137 4.08 2.61 -13.31
C ALA A 137 4.52 1.77 -12.10
N VAL A 138 3.85 0.63 -11.91
CA VAL A 138 4.14 -0.34 -10.85
C VAL A 138 4.83 -1.54 -11.48
N HIS A 139 5.95 -1.93 -10.92
CA HIS A 139 6.73 -3.11 -11.33
C HIS A 139 6.86 -4.07 -10.15
N VAL A 140 6.80 -5.36 -10.42
CA VAL A 140 7.11 -6.39 -9.43
C VAL A 140 8.58 -6.76 -9.59
N SER A 141 9.32 -6.72 -8.48
CA SER A 141 10.71 -7.19 -8.45
C SER A 141 10.76 -8.69 -8.72
N ALA A 142 11.66 -9.09 -9.61
CA ALA A 142 11.95 -10.51 -9.83
C ALA A 142 12.86 -11.09 -8.74
N ASP A 143 13.52 -10.22 -7.95
CA ASP A 143 14.41 -10.63 -6.87
C ASP A 143 13.58 -10.96 -5.63
N ALA A 144 13.62 -12.22 -5.20
CA ALA A 144 12.86 -12.68 -4.02
C ALA A 144 13.37 -12.09 -2.68
N THR A 145 14.57 -11.48 -2.67
CA THR A 145 15.28 -11.04 -1.48
C THR A 145 16.03 -9.72 -1.70
N GLY A 146 15.31 -8.66 -2.08
CA GLY A 146 15.91 -7.33 -2.34
C GLY A 146 16.82 -6.83 -1.21
N THR A 147 16.44 -7.08 0.06
CA THR A 147 17.27 -6.72 1.21
C THR A 147 18.65 -7.43 1.21
N ALA A 148 18.66 -8.73 0.94
CA ALA A 148 19.92 -9.50 0.91
C ALA A 148 20.77 -9.12 -0.31
N THR A 149 20.14 -8.93 -1.47
CA THR A 149 20.79 -8.42 -2.68
C THR A 149 21.38 -7.04 -2.44
N GLY A 150 20.63 -6.13 -1.83
CA GLY A 150 21.13 -4.79 -1.48
C GLY A 150 22.33 -4.83 -0.54
N ALA A 151 22.32 -5.68 0.48
CA ALA A 151 23.45 -5.87 1.38
C ALA A 151 24.70 -6.41 0.66
N ALA A 152 24.54 -7.38 -0.24
CA ALA A 152 25.64 -7.92 -1.05
C ALA A 152 26.22 -6.86 -1.99
N LEU A 153 25.40 -6.04 -2.62
CA LEU A 153 25.83 -4.95 -3.49
C LEU A 153 26.67 -3.91 -2.76
N LEU A 154 26.32 -3.59 -1.51
CA LEU A 154 27.10 -2.70 -0.65
C LEU A 154 28.52 -3.24 -0.41
N LEU A 155 28.64 -4.55 -0.14
CA LEU A 155 29.93 -5.20 0.08
C LEU A 155 30.77 -5.25 -1.20
N LEU A 156 30.13 -5.52 -2.33
CA LEU A 156 30.81 -5.66 -3.61
C LEU A 156 31.10 -4.33 -4.30
N LYS A 157 30.55 -3.22 -3.79
CA LYS A 157 30.59 -1.88 -4.42
C LYS A 157 30.16 -1.93 -5.89
N ALA A 158 29.18 -2.77 -6.20
CA ALA A 158 28.70 -3.00 -7.55
C ALA A 158 27.45 -2.18 -7.81
N ASP A 159 27.37 -1.59 -8.99
CA ASP A 159 26.12 -1.04 -9.51
C ASP A 159 25.21 -2.18 -9.95
N HIS A 160 23.96 -2.13 -9.53
CA HIS A 160 22.96 -3.11 -9.92
C HIS A 160 21.65 -2.41 -10.28
N ASP A 161 21.16 -2.70 -11.45
CA ASP A 161 19.80 -2.32 -11.82
C ASP A 161 18.86 -3.47 -11.43
N PRO A 162 17.83 -3.22 -10.59
CA PRO A 162 16.95 -4.28 -10.13
C PRO A 162 16.27 -4.94 -11.32
N ARG A 163 16.20 -6.27 -11.31
CA ARG A 163 15.45 -7.03 -12.31
C ARG A 163 13.97 -6.79 -12.11
N LEU A 164 13.40 -5.95 -12.94
CA LEU A 164 12.00 -5.60 -12.91
C LEU A 164 11.21 -6.40 -13.94
N GLY A 165 10.07 -6.91 -13.51
CA GLY A 165 9.04 -7.38 -14.44
C GLY A 165 8.46 -6.24 -15.27
N PRO A 166 7.64 -6.54 -16.27
CA PRO A 166 6.92 -5.51 -17.02
C PRO A 166 6.05 -4.65 -16.10
N ALA A 167 5.71 -3.44 -16.54
CA ALA A 167 4.79 -2.60 -15.81
C ALA A 167 3.42 -3.29 -15.68
N VAL A 168 2.90 -3.32 -14.46
CA VAL A 168 1.60 -3.89 -14.16
C VAL A 168 0.52 -3.03 -14.80
N GLN A 169 -0.40 -3.66 -15.54
CA GLN A 169 -1.52 -2.96 -16.15
C GLN A 169 -2.48 -2.45 -15.06
N PRO A 170 -2.78 -1.15 -15.02
CA PRO A 170 -3.75 -0.62 -14.05
C PRO A 170 -5.13 -1.25 -14.25
N VAL A 171 -5.93 -1.31 -13.19
CA VAL A 171 -7.34 -1.68 -13.32
C VAL A 171 -8.13 -0.51 -13.90
N ASP A 172 -9.09 -0.85 -14.75
CA ASP A 172 -10.16 0.08 -15.13
C ASP A 172 -11.44 -0.36 -14.38
N LEU A 173 -11.71 0.29 -13.26
CA LEU A 173 -12.86 0.00 -12.40
C LEU A 173 -13.69 1.26 -12.23
N PRO A 174 -14.93 1.27 -12.71
CA PRO A 174 -15.86 2.37 -12.49
C PRO A 174 -15.99 2.70 -11.01
N GLY A 175 -15.87 4.00 -10.67
CA GLY A 175 -16.01 4.48 -9.29
C GLY A 175 -14.78 4.36 -8.41
N LEU A 176 -13.67 3.75 -8.84
CA LEU A 176 -12.45 3.61 -8.01
C LEU A 176 -11.91 4.97 -7.54
N SER A 177 -11.89 5.97 -8.42
CA SER A 177 -11.42 7.31 -8.06
C SER A 177 -12.32 7.97 -6.99
N ALA A 178 -13.63 7.90 -7.16
CA ALA A 178 -14.59 8.42 -6.18
C ALA A 178 -14.50 7.66 -4.84
N TYR A 179 -14.37 6.34 -4.90
CA TYR A 179 -14.14 5.49 -3.71
C TYR A 179 -12.89 5.93 -2.95
N ALA A 180 -11.78 6.15 -3.65
CA ALA A 180 -10.54 6.61 -3.05
C ALA A 180 -10.65 8.02 -2.43
N GLN A 181 -11.37 8.92 -3.07
CA GLN A 181 -11.64 10.27 -2.52
C GLN A 181 -12.46 10.19 -1.24
N ASN A 182 -13.54 9.41 -1.24
CA ASN A 182 -14.39 9.19 -0.06
C ASN A 182 -13.60 8.56 1.08
N TRP A 183 -12.80 7.51 0.80
CA TRP A 183 -11.97 6.88 1.81
C TRP A 183 -11.01 7.86 2.48
N ARG A 184 -10.34 8.72 1.69
CA ARG A 184 -9.41 9.74 2.23
C ARG A 184 -10.14 10.75 3.12
N ALA A 185 -11.32 11.21 2.70
CA ALA A 185 -12.14 12.13 3.49
C ALA A 185 -12.52 11.48 4.84
N TYR A 186 -12.95 10.23 4.82
CA TYR A 186 -13.29 9.49 6.04
C TYR A 186 -12.08 9.24 6.93
N ALA A 187 -10.94 8.85 6.36
CA ALA A 187 -9.70 8.61 7.10
C ALA A 187 -9.17 9.88 7.81
N GLN A 188 -9.40 11.06 7.22
CA GLN A 188 -9.05 12.35 7.84
C GLN A 188 -9.96 12.72 9.01
N GLN A 189 -11.22 12.28 8.99
CA GLN A 189 -12.19 12.51 10.06
C GLN A 189 -12.03 11.54 11.24
N ALA A 190 -11.38 10.40 11.03
CA ALA A 190 -11.19 9.34 12.02
C ALA A 190 -10.05 9.64 13.03
N ARG A 191 -9.75 10.91 13.25
CA ARG A 191 -8.73 11.39 14.20
C ARG A 191 -9.25 11.44 15.61
#